data_dbb882c7310e5f14f4132f60704ca3d0
#
_entry.id   dbb882c7310e5f14f4132f60704ca3d0
#
_cell.length_a   1.000
_cell.length_b   1.000
_cell.length_c   1.000
_cell.angle_alpha   90.00
_cell.angle_beta   90.00
_cell.angle_gamma   90.00
#
_symmetry.space_group_name_H-M   'P 1'
#
loop_
_entity.id
_entity.type
_entity.pdbx_description
1 polymer ?
#
loop_
_entity_poly.entity_id
_entity_poly.type
_entity_poly.pdbx_seq_one_letter_code
_entity_poly.pdbx_strand_id
1 'polypeptide(L)'
;DIVRACLKMVGIDNGIEITSIGEVPAGTGMGSSSTLTVGLLNALYSYVGKRLSAYELMEKACQIEIDILKQPIGKQDQAAAAFGGLNYFRFCADGTVEQERIELSQEDFKKLESKLVVFYTGQTRSAGDILKEQKSNIDQKVDIMNQMRDQADLLKSKLVAEGFNSYF
;
A
#
# COMPACT_ATOMS: atom_id res chain seq x y z
N ASP A 1 -17.99 -4.42 -2.13
CA ASP A 1 -17.99 -3.10 -2.76
C ASP A 1 -17.37 -2.07 -1.81
N ILE A 2 -16.16 -1.62 -2.16
CA ILE A 2 -15.33 -0.72 -1.34
C ILE A 2 -16.08 0.57 -1.01
N VAL A 3 -16.70 1.21 -2.00
CA VAL A 3 -17.41 2.50 -1.82
C VAL A 3 -18.49 2.38 -0.76
N ARG A 4 -19.31 1.33 -0.83
CA ARG A 4 -20.37 1.09 0.17
C ARG A 4 -19.82 0.84 1.56
N ALA A 5 -18.73 0.08 1.67
CA ALA A 5 -18.07 -0.19 2.95
C ALA A 5 -17.49 1.09 3.57
N CYS A 6 -16.86 1.96 2.76
CA CYS A 6 -16.36 3.26 3.20
C CYS A 6 -17.50 4.18 3.70
N LEU A 7 -18.58 4.32 2.92
CA LEU A 7 -19.73 5.12 3.30
C LEU A 7 -20.33 4.65 4.63
N LYS A 8 -20.54 3.34 4.77
CA LYS A 8 -21.06 2.74 5.99
C LYS A 8 -20.13 2.97 7.19
N MET A 9 -18.81 2.87 7.00
CA MET A 9 -17.82 3.11 8.08
C MET A 9 -17.86 4.56 8.56
N VAL A 10 -18.07 5.52 7.64
CA VAL A 10 -18.12 6.95 7.98
C VAL A 10 -19.50 7.39 8.50
N GLY A 11 -20.55 6.58 8.25
CA GLY A 11 -21.92 6.88 8.64
C GLY A 11 -22.66 7.81 7.67
N ILE A 12 -22.37 7.66 6.36
CA ILE A 12 -23.04 8.43 5.30
C ILE A 12 -23.98 7.50 4.55
N ASP A 13 -25.30 7.73 4.69
CA ASP A 13 -26.31 6.88 4.08
C ASP A 13 -26.87 7.44 2.75
N ASN A 14 -26.86 8.76 2.57
CA ASN A 14 -27.41 9.43 1.38
C ASN A 14 -26.83 10.84 1.21
N GLY A 15 -27.24 11.53 0.14
CA GLY A 15 -26.95 12.94 -0.07
C GLY A 15 -25.55 13.23 -0.60
N ILE A 16 -24.86 12.24 -1.15
CA ILE A 16 -23.53 12.39 -1.71
C ILE A 16 -23.43 11.74 -3.09
N GLU A 17 -22.71 12.39 -3.99
CA GLU A 17 -22.27 11.83 -5.27
C GLU A 17 -20.74 11.65 -5.23
N ILE A 18 -20.27 10.51 -5.69
CA ILE A 18 -18.84 10.17 -5.70
C ILE A 18 -18.42 9.86 -7.13
N THR A 19 -17.48 10.62 -7.66
CA THR A 19 -16.83 10.37 -8.94
C THR A 19 -15.37 10.00 -8.69
N SER A 20 -14.94 8.85 -9.19
CA SER A 20 -13.55 8.40 -9.13
C SER A 20 -12.98 8.31 -10.54
N ILE A 21 -11.83 8.95 -10.74
CA ILE A 21 -11.09 8.92 -12.01
C ILE A 21 -9.70 8.37 -11.71
N GLY A 22 -9.31 7.34 -12.43
CA GLY A 22 -7.99 6.70 -12.29
C GLY A 22 -7.24 6.71 -13.62
N GLU A 23 -5.97 7.09 -13.60
CA GLU A 23 -5.09 7.05 -14.78
C GLU A 23 -4.55 5.64 -15.04
N VAL A 24 -4.44 4.82 -14.01
CA VAL A 24 -3.92 3.46 -14.08
C VAL A 24 -5.08 2.45 -14.15
N PRO A 25 -5.09 1.55 -15.15
CA PRO A 25 -6.13 0.53 -15.26
C PRO A 25 -6.18 -0.38 -14.02
N ALA A 26 -7.37 -0.82 -13.65
CA ALA A 26 -7.54 -1.79 -12.57
C ALA A 26 -6.89 -3.14 -12.93
N GLY A 27 -6.42 -3.89 -11.92
CA GLY A 27 -5.84 -5.23 -12.10
C GLY A 27 -4.40 -5.25 -12.62
N THR A 28 -3.70 -4.12 -12.57
CA THR A 28 -2.27 -4.01 -12.96
C THR A 28 -1.29 -4.34 -11.84
N GLY A 29 -1.77 -4.68 -10.64
CA GLY A 29 -0.92 -4.98 -9.48
C GLY A 29 -0.29 -3.75 -8.82
N MET A 30 -0.79 -2.55 -9.12
CA MET A 30 -0.26 -1.28 -8.60
C MET A 30 -1.03 -0.75 -7.36
N GLY A 31 -1.68 -1.62 -6.59
CA GLY A 31 -2.39 -1.24 -5.37
C GLY A 31 -3.63 -0.37 -5.58
N SER A 32 -4.26 -0.40 -6.77
CA SER A 32 -5.38 0.49 -7.12
C SER A 32 -6.56 0.40 -6.15
N SER A 33 -6.89 -0.79 -5.67
CA SER A 33 -7.97 -1.02 -4.69
C SER A 33 -7.69 -0.28 -3.38
N SER A 34 -6.52 -0.51 -2.82
CA SER A 34 -6.11 0.09 -1.53
C SER A 34 -5.93 1.60 -1.63
N THR A 35 -5.41 2.09 -2.76
CA THR A 35 -5.31 3.53 -3.04
C THR A 35 -6.70 4.18 -3.10
N LEU A 36 -7.67 3.53 -3.77
CA LEU A 36 -9.05 3.99 -3.79
C LEU A 36 -9.65 4.00 -2.37
N THR A 37 -9.44 2.93 -1.60
CA THR A 37 -9.99 2.80 -0.24
C THR A 37 -9.44 3.90 0.67
N VAL A 38 -8.12 4.11 0.69
CA VAL A 38 -7.46 5.15 1.50
C VAL A 38 -7.90 6.55 1.06
N GLY A 39 -7.89 6.84 -0.24
CA GLY A 39 -8.28 8.14 -0.78
C GLY A 39 -9.74 8.46 -0.50
N LEU A 40 -10.64 7.48 -0.68
CA LEU A 40 -12.06 7.63 -0.40
C LEU A 40 -12.33 7.85 1.09
N LEU A 41 -11.70 7.08 1.98
CA LEU A 41 -11.80 7.28 3.42
C LEU A 41 -11.35 8.69 3.82
N ASN A 42 -10.21 9.14 3.31
CA ASN A 42 -9.70 10.48 3.60
C ASN A 42 -10.68 11.56 3.14
N ALA A 43 -11.25 11.43 1.95
CA ALA A 43 -12.24 12.37 1.42
C ALA A 43 -13.53 12.36 2.24
N LEU A 44 -14.08 11.18 2.57
CA LEU A 44 -15.32 11.05 3.31
C LEU A 44 -15.19 11.54 4.76
N TYR A 45 -14.10 11.20 5.45
CA TYR A 45 -13.84 11.73 6.79
C TYR A 45 -13.66 13.25 6.78
N SER A 46 -12.96 13.80 5.78
CA SER A 46 -12.85 15.25 5.60
C SER A 46 -14.19 15.90 5.34
N TYR A 47 -15.06 15.27 4.55
CA TYR A 47 -16.44 15.74 4.29
C TYR A 47 -17.27 15.87 5.57
N VAL A 48 -17.14 14.93 6.51
CA VAL A 48 -17.83 15.01 7.82
C VAL A 48 -17.04 15.80 8.87
N GLY A 49 -16.03 16.58 8.46
CA GLY A 49 -15.26 17.47 9.33
C GLY A 49 -14.24 16.77 10.23
N LYS A 50 -13.86 15.54 9.92
CA LYS A 50 -12.83 14.79 10.66
C LYS A 50 -11.55 14.68 9.83
N ARG A 51 -10.40 14.83 10.50
CA ARG A 51 -9.09 14.55 9.91
C ARG A 51 -8.49 13.32 10.58
N LEU A 52 -8.08 12.36 9.77
CA LEU A 52 -7.39 11.17 10.22
C LEU A 52 -5.89 11.29 9.93
N SER A 53 -5.07 10.71 10.80
CA SER A 53 -3.66 10.48 10.53
C SER A 53 -3.48 9.42 9.44
N ALA A 54 -2.28 9.35 8.86
CA ALA A 54 -1.94 8.31 7.89
C ALA A 54 -2.11 6.90 8.50
N TYR A 55 -1.74 6.72 9.75
CA TYR A 55 -1.89 5.46 10.47
C TYR A 55 -3.36 5.06 10.60
N GLU A 56 -4.23 5.97 11.03
CA GLU A 56 -5.67 5.72 11.14
C GLU A 56 -6.31 5.41 9.78
N LEU A 57 -5.89 6.10 8.72
CA LEU A 57 -6.35 5.82 7.35
C LEU A 57 -5.93 4.42 6.90
N MET A 58 -4.67 4.05 7.14
CA MET A 58 -4.16 2.71 6.85
C MET A 58 -4.95 1.63 7.58
N GLU A 59 -5.16 1.78 8.90
CA GLU A 59 -5.90 0.80 9.70
C GLU A 59 -7.34 0.63 9.24
N LYS A 60 -8.04 1.75 8.98
CA LYS A 60 -9.42 1.71 8.49
C LYS A 60 -9.52 1.10 7.10
N ALA A 61 -8.56 1.38 6.22
CA ALA A 61 -8.51 0.75 4.90
C ALA A 61 -8.26 -0.76 5.01
N CYS A 62 -7.35 -1.19 5.88
CA CYS A 62 -7.14 -2.61 6.19
C CYS A 62 -8.42 -3.27 6.74
N GLN A 63 -9.10 -2.61 7.68
CA GLN A 63 -10.36 -3.10 8.23
C GLN A 63 -11.42 -3.29 7.13
N ILE A 64 -11.53 -2.35 6.17
CA ILE A 64 -12.47 -2.50 5.06
C ILE A 64 -12.09 -3.65 4.16
N GLU A 65 -10.86 -3.67 3.64
CA GLU A 65 -10.49 -4.63 2.60
C GLU A 65 -10.29 -6.04 3.17
N ILE A 66 -9.64 -6.16 4.33
CA ILE A 66 -9.30 -7.47 4.92
C ILE A 66 -10.43 -8.02 5.77
N ASP A 67 -10.98 -7.20 6.70
CA ASP A 67 -11.92 -7.71 7.69
C ASP A 67 -13.37 -7.71 7.20
N ILE A 68 -13.80 -6.66 6.49
CA ILE A 68 -15.18 -6.52 6.02
C ILE A 68 -15.36 -7.22 4.68
N LEU A 69 -14.49 -6.92 3.70
CA LEU A 69 -14.60 -7.48 2.34
C LEU A 69 -13.90 -8.83 2.18
N LYS A 70 -13.17 -9.29 3.20
CA LYS A 70 -12.47 -10.60 3.24
C LYS A 70 -11.52 -10.80 2.06
N GLN A 71 -10.88 -9.73 1.62
CA GLN A 71 -9.86 -9.83 0.57
C GLN A 71 -8.63 -10.58 1.12
N PRO A 72 -8.07 -11.55 0.37
CA PRO A 72 -6.90 -12.32 0.80
C PRO A 72 -5.59 -11.56 0.58
N ILE A 73 -5.51 -10.31 1.06
CA ILE A 73 -4.39 -9.38 0.86
C ILE A 73 -3.69 -9.06 2.19
N GLY A 74 -2.47 -8.54 2.10
CA GLY A 74 -1.76 -7.96 3.25
C GLY A 74 -2.07 -6.48 3.44
N LYS A 75 -1.30 -5.83 4.34
CA LYS A 75 -1.46 -4.41 4.72
C LYS A 75 -0.54 -3.46 3.93
N GLN A 76 0.26 -3.98 3.00
CA GLN A 76 1.33 -3.24 2.33
C GLN A 76 0.79 -2.07 1.49
N ASP A 77 -0.20 -2.33 0.65
CA ASP A 77 -0.72 -1.34 -0.29
C ASP A 77 -1.46 -0.22 0.42
N GLN A 78 -2.21 -0.54 1.49
CA GLN A 78 -2.88 0.45 2.34
C GLN A 78 -1.87 1.32 3.07
N ALA A 79 -0.78 0.72 3.59
CA ALA A 79 0.29 1.47 4.23
C ALA A 79 0.96 2.42 3.22
N ALA A 80 1.37 1.94 2.06
CA ALA A 80 1.99 2.75 1.03
C ALA A 80 1.09 3.91 0.58
N ALA A 81 -0.20 3.65 0.36
CA ALA A 81 -1.18 4.66 -0.06
C ALA A 81 -1.43 5.72 1.02
N ALA A 82 -1.48 5.33 2.30
CA ALA A 82 -1.78 6.24 3.40
C ALA A 82 -0.61 7.16 3.76
N PHE A 83 0.62 6.63 3.76
CA PHE A 83 1.80 7.39 4.15
C PHE A 83 2.42 8.18 3.00
N GLY A 84 2.36 7.66 1.78
CA GLY A 84 2.98 8.29 0.60
C GLY A 84 4.50 8.49 0.74
N GLY A 85 5.19 8.73 -0.37
CA GLY A 85 6.64 8.90 -0.39
C GLY A 85 7.40 7.59 -0.26
N LEU A 86 8.69 7.67 0.08
CA LEU A 86 9.55 6.50 0.27
C LEU A 86 9.58 6.12 1.75
N ASN A 87 9.13 4.91 2.06
CA ASN A 87 9.04 4.43 3.43
C ASN A 87 9.60 3.02 3.57
N TYR A 88 10.14 2.74 4.73
CA TYR A 88 10.39 1.39 5.20
C TYR A 88 9.25 0.99 6.15
N PHE A 89 8.61 -0.13 5.86
CA PHE A 89 7.55 -0.70 6.70
C PHE A 89 7.98 -2.03 7.28
N ARG A 90 7.73 -2.22 8.57
CA ARG A 90 7.84 -3.51 9.23
C ARG A 90 6.48 -3.97 9.70
N PHE A 91 6.04 -5.10 9.19
CA PHE A 91 4.78 -5.75 9.59
C PHE A 91 5.10 -6.77 10.67
N CYS A 92 4.72 -6.47 11.91
CA CYS A 92 5.05 -7.30 13.07
C CYS A 92 4.08 -8.46 13.26
N ALA A 93 4.51 -9.51 13.96
CA ALA A 93 3.71 -10.71 14.21
C ALA A 93 2.47 -10.45 15.08
N ASP A 94 2.50 -9.40 15.90
CA ASP A 94 1.36 -8.94 16.70
C ASP A 94 0.33 -8.12 15.92
N GLY A 95 0.59 -7.93 14.61
CA GLY A 95 -0.27 -7.18 13.70
C GLY A 95 0.00 -5.68 13.64
N THR A 96 0.94 -5.17 14.45
CA THR A 96 1.35 -3.76 14.37
C THR A 96 2.16 -3.49 13.10
N VAL A 97 2.15 -2.23 12.66
CA VAL A 97 2.92 -1.76 11.50
C VAL A 97 3.83 -0.63 11.97
N GLU A 98 5.13 -0.86 11.92
CA GLU A 98 6.13 0.17 12.13
C GLU A 98 6.44 0.85 10.81
N GLN A 99 6.49 2.18 10.81
CA GLN A 99 6.81 2.97 9.63
C GLN A 99 8.00 3.89 9.92
N GLU A 100 8.94 3.93 9.01
CA GLU A 100 10.04 4.86 9.00
C GLU A 100 10.15 5.51 7.62
N ARG A 101 10.07 6.84 7.59
CA ARG A 101 10.24 7.59 6.34
C ARG A 101 11.70 7.63 5.96
N ILE A 102 12.01 7.27 4.73
CA ILE A 102 13.36 7.41 4.16
C ILE A 102 13.42 8.76 3.48
N GLU A 103 14.18 9.68 4.08
CA GLU A 103 14.37 11.02 3.54
C GLU A 103 15.53 11.00 2.55
N LEU A 104 15.25 11.29 1.30
CA LEU A 104 16.22 11.51 0.25
C LEU A 104 16.26 13.00 -0.11
N SER A 105 17.43 13.50 -0.52
CA SER A 105 17.51 14.81 -1.16
C SER A 105 16.67 14.81 -2.45
N GLN A 106 16.24 15.99 -2.89
CA GLN A 106 15.52 16.08 -4.18
C GLN A 106 16.34 15.56 -5.36
N GLU A 107 17.65 15.72 -5.30
CA GLU A 107 18.56 15.23 -6.32
C GLU A 107 18.60 13.69 -6.33
N ASP A 108 18.75 13.07 -5.15
CA ASP A 108 18.78 11.62 -5.03
C ASP A 108 17.43 10.97 -5.38
N PHE A 109 16.32 11.64 -5.01
CA PHE A 109 14.99 11.18 -5.41
C PHE A 109 14.82 11.18 -6.93
N LYS A 110 15.27 12.25 -7.63
CA LYS A 110 15.25 12.30 -9.09
C LYS A 110 16.17 11.25 -9.73
N LYS A 111 17.33 10.99 -9.13
CA LYS A 111 18.23 9.90 -9.59
C LYS A 111 17.53 8.54 -9.46
N LEU A 112 16.89 8.26 -8.32
CA LEU A 112 16.12 7.04 -8.12
C LEU A 112 15.00 6.91 -9.16
N GLU A 113 14.20 7.96 -9.33
CA GLU A 113 13.10 8.00 -10.31
C GLU A 113 13.60 7.73 -11.73
N SER A 114 14.73 8.30 -12.13
CA SER A 114 15.31 8.13 -13.47
C SER A 114 15.80 6.69 -13.75
N LYS A 115 16.01 5.88 -12.72
CA LYS A 115 16.44 4.47 -12.83
C LYS A 115 15.28 3.48 -12.83
N LEU A 116 14.06 3.96 -12.52
CA LEU A 116 12.86 3.12 -12.48
C LEU A 116 12.10 3.25 -13.79
N VAL A 117 11.78 2.11 -14.39
CA VAL A 117 10.95 2.05 -15.60
C VAL A 117 9.81 1.07 -15.36
N VAL A 118 8.58 1.50 -15.66
CA VAL A 118 7.39 0.67 -15.54
C VAL A 118 6.97 0.20 -16.92
N PHE A 119 6.86 -1.12 -17.10
CA PHE A 119 6.38 -1.74 -18.34
C PHE A 119 5.01 -2.35 -18.12
N TYR A 120 4.03 -1.93 -18.92
CA TYR A 120 2.73 -2.58 -18.96
C TYR A 120 2.80 -3.87 -19.80
N THR A 121 2.55 -5.01 -19.17
CA THR A 121 2.66 -6.33 -19.83
C THR A 121 1.41 -6.70 -20.64
N GLY A 122 0.37 -5.89 -20.63
CA GLY A 122 -0.91 -6.20 -21.28
C GLY A 122 -1.73 -7.29 -20.57
N GLN A 123 -1.28 -7.78 -19.42
CA GLN A 123 -1.96 -8.83 -18.67
C GLN A 123 -2.53 -8.26 -17.37
N THR A 124 -3.82 -8.50 -17.15
CA THR A 124 -4.47 -8.27 -15.86
C THR A 124 -4.64 -9.60 -15.15
N ARG A 125 -4.31 -9.64 -13.87
CA ARG A 125 -4.46 -10.83 -13.02
C ARG A 125 -5.24 -10.48 -11.76
N SER A 126 -6.03 -11.44 -11.29
CA SER A 126 -6.63 -11.34 -9.97
C SER A 126 -5.53 -11.48 -8.92
N ALA A 127 -5.23 -10.41 -8.20
CA ALA A 127 -4.29 -10.46 -7.07
C ALA A 127 -4.74 -11.50 -6.03
N GLY A 128 -6.05 -11.67 -5.81
CA GLY A 128 -6.60 -12.63 -4.88
C GLY A 128 -6.24 -14.09 -5.19
N ASP A 129 -6.19 -14.47 -6.47
CA ASP A 129 -5.86 -15.85 -6.84
C ASP A 129 -4.37 -16.14 -6.65
N ILE A 130 -3.51 -15.18 -7.01
CA ILE A 130 -2.05 -15.29 -6.79
C ILE A 130 -1.73 -15.38 -5.30
N LEU A 131 -2.37 -14.54 -4.48
CA LEU A 131 -2.13 -14.50 -3.04
C LEU A 131 -2.68 -15.74 -2.32
N LYS A 132 -3.78 -16.33 -2.79
CA LYS A 132 -4.26 -17.63 -2.29
C LYS A 132 -3.25 -18.74 -2.55
N GLU A 133 -2.71 -18.81 -3.76
CA GLU A 133 -1.68 -19.77 -4.13
C GLU A 133 -0.40 -19.56 -3.32
N GLN A 134 0.04 -18.30 -3.15
CA GLN A 134 1.19 -17.98 -2.30
C GLN A 134 0.97 -18.43 -0.87
N LYS A 135 -0.20 -18.18 -0.30
CA LYS A 135 -0.56 -18.59 1.07
C LYS A 135 -0.55 -20.10 1.25
N SER A 136 -0.98 -20.87 0.25
CA SER A 136 -0.96 -22.34 0.32
C SER A 136 0.45 -22.93 0.27
N ASN A 137 1.43 -22.19 -0.27
CA ASN A 137 2.81 -22.63 -0.45
C ASN A 137 3.80 -21.92 0.50
N ILE A 138 3.31 -21.22 1.51
CA ILE A 138 4.15 -20.35 2.36
C ILE A 138 5.25 -21.13 3.08
N ASP A 139 4.91 -22.33 3.60
CA ASP A 139 5.83 -23.18 4.36
C ASP A 139 7.04 -23.65 3.51
N GLN A 140 6.84 -23.78 2.21
CA GLN A 140 7.90 -24.16 1.27
C GLN A 140 8.78 -22.99 0.83
N LYS A 141 8.34 -21.74 1.09
CA LYS A 141 8.99 -20.52 0.62
C LYS A 141 9.53 -19.64 1.75
N VAL A 142 9.53 -20.13 2.98
CA VAL A 142 9.98 -19.36 4.17
C VAL A 142 11.40 -18.83 3.99
N ASP A 143 12.32 -19.63 3.48
CA ASP A 143 13.72 -19.17 3.29
C ASP A 143 13.81 -18.04 2.26
N ILE A 144 13.06 -18.12 1.17
CA ILE A 144 13.02 -17.06 0.16
C ILE A 144 12.39 -15.78 0.74
N MET A 145 11.33 -15.92 1.52
CA MET A 145 10.68 -14.78 2.18
C MET A 145 11.61 -14.11 3.20
N ASN A 146 12.37 -14.90 3.96
CA ASN A 146 13.39 -14.37 4.87
C ASN A 146 14.49 -13.61 4.10
N GLN A 147 14.98 -14.14 3.00
CA GLN A 147 15.95 -13.44 2.15
C GLN A 147 15.40 -12.13 1.59
N MET A 148 14.13 -12.10 1.14
CA MET A 148 13.48 -10.86 0.68
C MET A 148 13.38 -9.82 1.80
N ARG A 149 13.03 -10.24 3.02
CA ARG A 149 13.02 -9.36 4.20
C ARG A 149 14.40 -8.79 4.48
N ASP A 150 15.42 -9.65 4.51
CA ASP A 150 16.80 -9.25 4.82
C ASP A 150 17.37 -8.30 3.75
N GLN A 151 16.95 -8.47 2.49
CA GLN A 151 17.27 -7.52 1.40
C GLN A 151 16.64 -6.14 1.61
N ALA A 152 15.41 -6.08 2.14
CA ALA A 152 14.77 -4.80 2.44
C ALA A 152 15.50 -4.05 3.56
N ASP A 153 15.93 -4.76 4.63
CA ASP A 153 16.73 -4.21 5.71
C ASP A 153 18.10 -3.70 5.20
N LEU A 154 18.74 -4.46 4.33
CA LEU A 154 20.01 -4.09 3.71
C LEU A 154 19.86 -2.84 2.81
N LEU A 155 18.83 -2.80 1.97
CA LEU A 155 18.57 -1.65 1.11
C LEU A 155 18.31 -0.38 1.93
N LYS A 156 17.48 -0.47 2.98
CA LYS A 156 17.24 0.63 3.90
C LYS A 156 18.56 1.16 4.49
N SER A 157 19.37 0.27 5.07
CA SER A 157 20.63 0.66 5.71
C SER A 157 21.57 1.37 4.75
N LYS A 158 21.65 0.91 3.50
CA LYS A 158 22.48 1.52 2.46
C LYS A 158 21.96 2.87 2.02
N LEU A 159 20.66 3.01 1.77
CA LEU A 159 20.06 4.30 1.38
C LEU A 159 20.25 5.37 2.46
N VAL A 160 20.19 4.99 3.75
CA VAL A 160 20.36 5.93 4.86
C VAL A 160 21.83 6.29 5.09
N ALA A 161 22.75 5.31 4.99
CA ALA A 161 24.16 5.51 5.33
C ALA A 161 25.00 6.15 4.21
N GLU A 162 24.74 5.78 2.95
CA GLU A 162 25.62 6.09 1.82
C GLU A 162 24.96 6.99 0.76
N GLY A 163 23.66 7.27 0.93
CA GLY A 163 22.88 7.95 -0.09
C GLY A 163 22.79 7.11 -1.39
N PHE A 164 22.28 7.73 -2.46
CA PHE A 164 21.96 7.03 -3.71
C PHE A 164 23.20 6.69 -4.57
N ASN A 165 24.40 7.19 -4.24
CA ASN A 165 25.54 7.21 -5.16
C ASN A 165 26.34 5.89 -5.32
N SER A 166 26.08 4.87 -4.51
CA SER A 166 26.97 3.69 -4.48
C SER A 166 26.42 2.42 -5.15
N TYR A 167 25.16 2.39 -5.64
CA TYR A 167 24.53 1.11 -6.04
C TYR A 167 23.69 1.11 -7.31
N PHE A 168 23.56 2.23 -8.03
CA PHE A 168 22.78 2.32 -9.28
C PHE A 168 23.53 2.95 -10.42
#